data_964a9462dd28c355f7af86406f9b0201
#
_entry.id   964a9462dd28c355f7af86406f9b0201
#
_cell.length_a   1.000
_cell.length_b   1.000
_cell.length_c   1.000
_cell.angle_alpha   90.00
_cell.angle_beta   90.00
_cell.angle_gamma   90.00
#
_symmetry.space_group_name_H-M   'P 1'
#
loop_
_entity.id
_entity.type
_entity.pdbx_description
1 polymer ?
#
loop_
_entity_poly.entity_id
_entity_poly.type
_entity_poly.pdbx_seq_one_letter_code
_entity_poly.pdbx_strand_id
1 'polypeptide(L)'
;MSNYSSNDVANAIAAAAKALDARKDEINRLNVFPVPDGDTGTNMSLTLAMVVENLAALPIGASNADKRRAITTGALMGARGNSGVITSQILRGLCEGFDGHEDFDIDAIGDAFAKAVEVAFNAVRKPVEGTILTVLRDTAEAARPAKKNRPSLEEYLQNIVNAAYASVQRTPDLLPVLKENGVVDAGGYGLAIFFDSFVAALTGRTEALVDEMAFARTAAPKAEIEQINDWEGSNYTYCNEFLVHTDDLDQDAALDFLQTMGDCELCVGNAPVYKVHVHSNTPNKVLEYFLDRGAVSEVHIHNMKLQSAARSASLEEDQAQERKPIGLVAVCAGSGNAAILESLGVDVVVSGGQTMNPSTKELLDAVNRVNADAVIILPNNKNIIMASQSCADVSEKPCAVVPTTSVPEAFSALFVFDENATLEDNVEEMTEVAGEVKTGEVTCAIKDAKDAHGNLIKEGDTIGIADGSIEVVSDSVVDATLGILAAMEAEDADTLTTLA
;
A
#
# COMPACT_ATOMS: atom_id res chain seq x y z
N MET A 1 -34.43 0.99 0.74
CA MET A 1 -33.49 -0.12 0.87
C MET A 1 -32.51 0.06 -0.28
N SER A 2 -31.28 0.40 0.00
CA SER A 2 -30.24 0.47 -1.05
C SER A 2 -29.86 -0.95 -1.43
N ASN A 3 -30.34 -1.42 -2.56
CA ASN A 3 -29.91 -2.69 -3.14
C ASN A 3 -28.62 -2.43 -3.92
N TYR A 4 -27.49 -2.92 -3.43
CA TYR A 4 -26.23 -2.90 -4.18
C TYR A 4 -26.28 -3.91 -5.31
N SER A 5 -25.92 -3.47 -6.51
CA SER A 5 -25.82 -4.36 -7.67
C SER A 5 -24.52 -5.18 -7.62
N SER A 6 -24.47 -6.25 -8.39
CA SER A 6 -23.22 -7.02 -8.53
C SER A 6 -22.07 -6.22 -9.19
N ASN A 7 -22.38 -5.12 -9.87
CA ASN A 7 -21.36 -4.18 -10.37
C ASN A 7 -20.82 -3.32 -9.23
N ASP A 8 -21.67 -2.87 -8.29
CA ASP A 8 -21.21 -2.13 -7.12
C ASP A 8 -20.29 -2.99 -6.27
N VAL A 9 -20.62 -4.29 -6.10
CA VAL A 9 -19.75 -5.25 -5.41
C VAL A 9 -18.41 -5.42 -6.14
N ALA A 10 -18.41 -5.57 -7.47
CA ALA A 10 -17.16 -5.67 -8.24
C ALA A 10 -16.30 -4.41 -8.13
N ASN A 11 -16.91 -3.23 -8.19
CA ASN A 11 -16.21 -1.95 -8.00
C ASN A 11 -15.65 -1.81 -6.58
N ALA A 12 -16.40 -2.27 -5.57
CA ALA A 12 -15.95 -2.27 -4.18
C ALA A 12 -14.76 -3.22 -3.95
N ILE A 13 -14.74 -4.39 -4.60
CA ILE A 13 -13.56 -5.28 -4.59
C ILE A 13 -12.34 -4.59 -5.20
N ALA A 14 -12.50 -3.90 -6.33
CA ALA A 14 -11.39 -3.18 -6.97
C ALA A 14 -10.86 -2.04 -6.08
N ALA A 15 -11.76 -1.30 -5.42
CA ALA A 15 -11.37 -0.26 -4.47
C ALA A 15 -10.62 -0.84 -3.26
N ALA A 16 -11.10 -1.96 -2.70
CA ALA A 16 -10.46 -2.64 -1.58
C ALA A 16 -9.08 -3.20 -1.96
N ALA A 17 -8.94 -3.76 -3.17
CA ALA A 17 -7.66 -4.23 -3.69
C ALA A 17 -6.64 -3.08 -3.79
N LYS A 18 -7.06 -1.93 -4.32
CA LYS A 18 -6.22 -0.73 -4.41
C LYS A 18 -5.80 -0.20 -3.04
N ALA A 19 -6.72 -0.17 -2.08
CA ALA A 19 -6.44 0.29 -0.72
C ALA A 19 -5.46 -0.63 0.01
N LEU A 20 -5.57 -1.94 -0.19
CA LEU A 20 -4.65 -2.92 0.38
C LEU A 20 -3.27 -2.81 -0.28
N ASP A 21 -3.19 -2.65 -1.60
CA ASP A 21 -1.91 -2.45 -2.31
C ASP A 21 -1.19 -1.19 -1.82
N ALA A 22 -1.90 -0.09 -1.60
CA ALA A 22 -1.33 1.14 -1.06
C ALA A 22 -0.76 0.98 0.36
N ARG A 23 -1.17 -0.05 1.10
CA ARG A 23 -0.75 -0.34 2.47
C ARG A 23 0.04 -1.64 2.62
N LYS A 24 0.43 -2.28 1.50
CA LYS A 24 1.12 -3.58 1.53
C LYS A 24 2.41 -3.55 2.36
N ASP A 25 3.18 -2.46 2.30
CA ASP A 25 4.42 -2.33 3.05
C ASP A 25 4.18 -2.16 4.55
N GLU A 26 3.08 -1.50 4.93
CA GLU A 26 2.61 -1.45 6.31
C GLU A 26 2.26 -2.85 6.84
N ILE A 27 1.51 -3.64 6.05
CA ILE A 27 1.16 -5.02 6.39
C ILE A 27 2.42 -5.90 6.43
N ASN A 28 3.34 -5.74 5.48
CA ASN A 28 4.61 -6.49 5.44
C ASN A 28 5.44 -6.27 6.71
N ARG A 29 5.45 -5.06 7.26
CA ARG A 29 6.18 -4.75 8.50
C ARG A 29 5.66 -5.51 9.72
N LEU A 30 4.38 -5.85 9.75
CA LEU A 30 3.75 -6.60 10.84
C LEU A 30 3.98 -8.11 10.75
N ASN A 31 4.49 -8.61 9.63
CA ASN A 31 4.62 -10.04 9.37
C ASN A 31 5.79 -10.64 10.16
N VAL A 32 5.47 -11.30 11.27
CA VAL A 32 6.41 -12.06 12.11
C VAL A 32 6.04 -13.55 12.23
N PHE A 33 4.86 -13.94 11.74
CA PHE A 33 4.31 -15.29 11.84
C PHE A 33 3.63 -15.72 10.51
N PRO A 34 3.70 -16.99 10.07
CA PRO A 34 4.52 -18.11 10.63
C PRO A 34 6.01 -18.00 10.26
N VAL A 35 6.35 -17.24 9.25
CA VAL A 35 7.72 -16.94 8.79
C VAL A 35 7.85 -15.42 8.69
N PRO A 36 8.89 -14.83 9.28
CA PRO A 36 9.07 -13.40 9.26
C PRO A 36 9.76 -12.93 7.95
N ASP A 37 9.20 -13.27 6.79
CA ASP A 37 9.73 -12.94 5.46
C ASP A 37 9.26 -11.57 4.94
N GLY A 38 8.24 -10.97 5.60
CA GLY A 38 7.79 -9.62 5.30
C GLY A 38 7.01 -9.51 3.99
N ASP A 39 6.32 -10.54 3.57
CA ASP A 39 5.66 -10.60 2.28
C ASP A 39 4.13 -10.70 2.33
N THR A 40 3.52 -10.75 3.53
CA THR A 40 2.07 -10.92 3.72
C THR A 40 1.24 -9.92 2.93
N GLY A 41 1.55 -8.63 3.02
CA GLY A 41 0.84 -7.58 2.29
C GLY A 41 1.01 -7.69 0.78
N THR A 42 2.22 -7.99 0.33
CA THR A 42 2.54 -8.24 -1.08
C THR A 42 1.75 -9.43 -1.62
N ASN A 43 1.71 -10.54 -0.90
CA ASN A 43 1.00 -11.74 -1.30
C ASN A 43 -0.51 -11.54 -1.39
N MET A 44 -1.10 -10.84 -0.42
CA MET A 44 -2.53 -10.48 -0.45
C MET A 44 -2.84 -9.52 -1.59
N SER A 45 -1.98 -8.51 -1.83
CA SER A 45 -2.14 -7.55 -2.92
C SER A 45 -2.11 -8.23 -4.29
N LEU A 46 -1.13 -9.11 -4.55
CA LEU A 46 -1.02 -9.86 -5.81
C LEU A 46 -2.24 -10.78 -6.02
N THR A 47 -2.73 -11.41 -4.96
CA THR A 47 -3.94 -12.23 -5.02
C THR A 47 -5.16 -11.42 -5.45
N LEU A 48 -5.36 -10.24 -4.86
CA LEU A 48 -6.47 -9.36 -5.19
C LEU A 48 -6.32 -8.69 -6.57
N ALA A 49 -5.09 -8.37 -7.00
CA ALA A 49 -4.84 -7.81 -8.32
C ALA A 49 -5.33 -8.74 -9.43
N MET A 50 -5.09 -10.05 -9.30
CA MET A 50 -5.56 -11.05 -10.26
C MET A 50 -7.09 -11.19 -10.25
N VAL A 51 -7.73 -11.02 -9.09
CA VAL A 51 -9.20 -10.95 -8.99
C VAL A 51 -9.74 -9.78 -9.79
N VAL A 52 -9.14 -8.59 -9.63
CA VAL A 52 -9.55 -7.37 -10.35
C VAL A 52 -9.35 -7.53 -11.85
N GLU A 53 -8.24 -8.10 -12.28
CA GLU A 53 -7.95 -8.39 -13.69
C GLU A 53 -9.00 -9.32 -14.31
N ASN A 54 -9.32 -10.42 -13.64
CA ASN A 54 -10.33 -11.37 -14.10
C ASN A 54 -11.74 -10.75 -14.16
N LEU A 55 -12.10 -9.90 -13.19
CA LEU A 55 -13.36 -9.17 -13.22
C LEU A 55 -13.41 -8.16 -14.39
N ALA A 56 -12.31 -7.46 -14.64
CA ALA A 56 -12.20 -6.49 -15.74
C ALA A 56 -12.25 -7.16 -17.13
N ALA A 57 -11.82 -8.41 -17.24
CA ALA A 57 -11.86 -9.17 -18.49
C ALA A 57 -13.28 -9.68 -18.85
N LEU A 58 -14.26 -9.59 -17.95
CA LEU A 58 -15.62 -10.04 -18.22
C LEU A 58 -16.34 -9.11 -19.20
N PRO A 59 -17.21 -9.68 -20.07
CA PRO A 59 -18.03 -8.89 -20.96
C PRO A 59 -19.04 -8.03 -20.18
N ILE A 60 -19.45 -6.90 -20.76
CA ILE A 60 -20.51 -6.06 -20.20
C ILE A 60 -21.79 -6.89 -20.07
N GLY A 61 -22.40 -6.89 -18.88
CA GLY A 61 -23.61 -7.68 -18.60
C GLY A 61 -23.34 -9.12 -18.19
N ALA A 62 -22.11 -9.48 -17.85
CA ALA A 62 -21.78 -10.78 -17.28
C ALA A 62 -22.68 -11.12 -16.08
N SER A 63 -23.08 -12.39 -15.96
CA SER A 63 -23.96 -12.85 -14.89
C SER A 63 -23.27 -12.80 -13.52
N ASN A 64 -24.07 -12.86 -12.44
CA ASN A 64 -23.52 -12.96 -11.08
C ASN A 64 -22.66 -14.22 -10.91
N ALA A 65 -23.05 -15.32 -11.57
CA ALA A 65 -22.26 -16.56 -11.56
C ALA A 65 -20.91 -16.40 -12.27
N ASP A 66 -20.85 -15.69 -13.41
CA ASP A 66 -19.59 -15.41 -14.11
C ASP A 66 -18.66 -14.52 -13.26
N LYS A 67 -19.22 -13.52 -12.57
CA LYS A 67 -18.45 -12.66 -11.67
C LYS A 67 -17.90 -13.44 -10.48
N ARG A 68 -18.70 -14.27 -9.82
CA ARG A 68 -18.21 -15.14 -8.74
C ARG A 68 -17.13 -16.11 -9.21
N ARG A 69 -17.28 -16.68 -10.41
CA ARG A 69 -16.23 -17.52 -11.01
C ARG A 69 -14.96 -16.73 -11.29
N ALA A 70 -15.07 -15.51 -11.83
CA ALA A 70 -13.91 -14.65 -12.06
C ALA A 70 -13.16 -14.32 -10.77
N ILE A 71 -13.88 -14.03 -9.67
CA ILE A 71 -13.30 -13.78 -8.36
C ILE A 71 -12.56 -15.02 -7.86
N THR A 72 -13.23 -16.19 -7.85
CA THR A 72 -12.64 -17.42 -7.29
C THR A 72 -11.46 -17.92 -8.12
N THR A 73 -11.55 -17.86 -9.45
CA THR A 73 -10.44 -18.24 -10.34
C THR A 73 -9.28 -17.26 -10.21
N GLY A 74 -9.57 -15.94 -10.22
CA GLY A 74 -8.53 -14.92 -10.06
C GLY A 74 -7.81 -15.05 -8.73
N ALA A 75 -8.55 -15.25 -7.65
CA ALA A 75 -7.97 -15.45 -6.33
C ALA A 75 -7.07 -16.69 -6.24
N LEU A 76 -7.52 -17.82 -6.81
CA LEU A 76 -6.75 -19.06 -6.82
C LEU A 76 -5.46 -18.94 -7.66
N MET A 77 -5.56 -18.37 -8.86
CA MET A 77 -4.42 -18.20 -9.77
C MET A 77 -3.43 -17.16 -9.25
N GLY A 78 -3.93 -16.09 -8.63
CA GLY A 78 -3.10 -15.03 -8.05
C GLY A 78 -2.53 -15.33 -6.67
N ALA A 79 -2.98 -16.40 -6.02
CA ALA A 79 -2.54 -16.73 -4.66
C ALA A 79 -1.02 -16.91 -4.58
N ARG A 80 -0.43 -16.24 -3.56
CA ARG A 80 1.01 -16.34 -3.23
C ARG A 80 1.16 -16.49 -1.72
N GLY A 81 2.10 -17.30 -1.28
CA GLY A 81 2.36 -17.57 0.14
C GLY A 81 1.14 -18.09 0.89
N ASN A 82 1.30 -18.37 2.18
CA ASN A 82 0.19 -18.77 3.05
C ASN A 82 -0.94 -17.72 3.06
N SER A 83 -0.59 -16.44 3.18
CA SER A 83 -1.55 -15.34 3.28
C SER A 83 -2.40 -15.20 2.01
N GLY A 84 -1.78 -15.31 0.82
CA GLY A 84 -2.52 -15.28 -0.44
C GLY A 84 -3.42 -16.48 -0.64
N VAL A 85 -2.93 -17.69 -0.30
CA VAL A 85 -3.75 -18.91 -0.40
C VAL A 85 -4.95 -18.85 0.55
N ILE A 86 -4.76 -18.45 1.82
CA ILE A 86 -5.88 -18.30 2.77
C ILE A 86 -6.85 -17.21 2.28
N THR A 87 -6.36 -16.06 1.81
CA THR A 87 -7.20 -15.01 1.22
C THR A 87 -8.03 -15.54 0.05
N SER A 88 -7.44 -16.38 -0.81
CA SER A 88 -8.17 -17.00 -1.93
C SER A 88 -9.30 -17.90 -1.45
N GLN A 89 -9.10 -18.65 -0.36
CA GLN A 89 -10.13 -19.51 0.21
C GLN A 89 -11.23 -18.71 0.93
N ILE A 90 -10.89 -17.60 1.57
CA ILE A 90 -11.88 -16.67 2.13
C ILE A 90 -12.78 -16.13 1.01
N LEU A 91 -12.19 -15.61 -0.07
CA LEU A 91 -12.94 -15.10 -1.23
C LEU A 91 -13.78 -16.19 -1.89
N ARG A 92 -13.25 -17.41 -2.01
CA ARG A 92 -13.99 -18.57 -2.51
C ARG A 92 -15.22 -18.85 -1.64
N GLY A 93 -15.04 -18.95 -0.33
CA GLY A 93 -16.12 -19.21 0.59
C GLY A 93 -17.19 -18.11 0.60
N LEU A 94 -16.77 -16.82 0.53
CA LEU A 94 -17.69 -15.71 0.36
C LEU A 94 -18.53 -15.87 -0.91
N CYS A 95 -17.90 -16.19 -2.05
CA CYS A 95 -18.61 -16.41 -3.32
C CYS A 95 -19.56 -17.61 -3.28
N GLU A 96 -19.14 -18.74 -2.69
CA GLU A 96 -19.96 -19.93 -2.54
C GLU A 96 -21.18 -19.68 -1.63
N GLY A 97 -21.02 -18.90 -0.56
CA GLY A 97 -22.10 -18.57 0.36
C GLY A 97 -23.17 -17.65 -0.25
N PHE A 98 -22.86 -16.95 -1.34
CA PHE A 98 -23.86 -16.21 -2.12
C PHE A 98 -24.64 -17.10 -3.14
N ASP A 99 -24.32 -18.39 -3.26
CA ASP A 99 -25.07 -19.27 -4.15
C ASP A 99 -26.51 -19.46 -3.63
N GLY A 100 -27.50 -19.24 -4.52
CA GLY A 100 -28.91 -19.27 -4.17
C GLY A 100 -29.49 -17.93 -3.69
N HIS A 101 -28.66 -16.89 -3.49
CA HIS A 101 -29.10 -15.54 -3.20
C HIS A 101 -29.07 -14.67 -4.47
N GLU A 102 -30.16 -13.94 -4.72
CA GLU A 102 -30.25 -12.98 -5.84
C GLU A 102 -29.83 -11.57 -5.41
N ASP A 103 -30.09 -11.23 -4.15
CA ASP A 103 -29.86 -9.92 -3.55
C ASP A 103 -28.64 -9.93 -2.62
N PHE A 104 -28.00 -8.76 -2.51
CA PHE A 104 -26.93 -8.49 -1.53
C PHE A 104 -27.57 -7.95 -0.25
N ASP A 105 -28.10 -8.83 0.57
CA ASP A 105 -28.77 -8.50 1.82
C ASP A 105 -28.08 -9.09 3.06
N ILE A 106 -28.61 -8.79 4.25
CA ILE A 106 -28.04 -9.23 5.53
C ILE A 106 -27.97 -10.75 5.64
N ASP A 107 -28.98 -11.49 5.13
CA ASP A 107 -29.01 -12.94 5.23
C ASP A 107 -27.97 -13.56 4.28
N ALA A 108 -27.90 -13.08 3.04
CA ALA A 108 -26.90 -13.49 2.06
C ALA A 108 -25.46 -13.23 2.54
N ILE A 109 -25.21 -12.06 3.14
CA ILE A 109 -23.89 -11.71 3.71
C ILE A 109 -23.58 -12.66 4.89
N GLY A 110 -24.54 -12.92 5.76
CA GLY A 110 -24.34 -13.83 6.89
C GLY A 110 -23.97 -15.24 6.44
N ASP A 111 -24.69 -15.78 5.43
CA ASP A 111 -24.39 -17.09 4.85
C ASP A 111 -23.02 -17.10 4.15
N ALA A 112 -22.67 -16.01 3.45
CA ALA A 112 -21.36 -15.86 2.82
C ALA A 112 -20.21 -15.90 3.84
N PHE A 113 -20.32 -15.19 4.96
CA PHE A 113 -19.31 -15.24 6.03
C PHE A 113 -19.22 -16.61 6.71
N ALA A 114 -20.36 -17.25 6.96
CA ALA A 114 -20.40 -18.61 7.52
C ALA A 114 -19.67 -19.59 6.61
N LYS A 115 -19.92 -19.51 5.29
CA LYS A 115 -19.27 -20.37 4.30
C LYS A 115 -17.77 -20.03 4.15
N ALA A 116 -17.39 -18.75 4.25
CA ALA A 116 -15.98 -18.34 4.21
C ALA A 116 -15.18 -18.95 5.36
N VAL A 117 -15.74 -18.99 6.58
CA VAL A 117 -15.11 -19.65 7.74
C VAL A 117 -14.93 -21.14 7.45
N GLU A 118 -16.01 -21.83 7.00
CA GLU A 118 -15.96 -23.27 6.69
C GLU A 118 -14.83 -23.57 5.68
N VAL A 119 -14.83 -22.85 4.55
CA VAL A 119 -13.86 -23.08 3.45
C VAL A 119 -12.42 -22.76 3.88
N ALA A 120 -12.20 -21.63 4.56
CA ALA A 120 -10.86 -21.23 4.96
C ALA A 120 -10.29 -22.15 6.05
N PHE A 121 -11.07 -22.54 7.05
CA PHE A 121 -10.61 -23.46 8.09
C PHE A 121 -10.37 -24.89 7.56
N ASN A 122 -11.18 -25.36 6.61
CA ASN A 122 -10.94 -26.67 5.97
C ASN A 122 -9.68 -26.67 5.09
N ALA A 123 -9.27 -25.52 4.58
CA ALA A 123 -8.06 -25.40 3.79
C ALA A 123 -6.77 -25.48 4.62
N VAL A 124 -6.84 -25.11 5.89
CA VAL A 124 -5.71 -25.09 6.81
C VAL A 124 -5.79 -26.21 7.81
N ARG A 125 -4.89 -27.16 7.72
CA ARG A 125 -4.93 -28.40 8.52
C ARG A 125 -4.72 -28.17 10.02
N LYS A 126 -3.90 -27.17 10.37
CA LYS A 126 -3.62 -26.76 11.75
C LYS A 126 -3.90 -25.27 11.94
N PRO A 127 -5.17 -24.86 12.08
CA PRO A 127 -5.49 -23.47 12.33
C PRO A 127 -4.85 -22.98 13.64
N VAL A 128 -4.21 -21.81 13.58
CA VAL A 128 -3.56 -21.19 14.74
C VAL A 128 -4.41 -19.99 15.18
N GLU A 129 -4.69 -19.92 16.50
CA GLU A 129 -5.40 -18.79 17.08
C GLU A 129 -4.53 -17.52 17.08
N GLY A 130 -5.18 -16.36 16.91
CA GLY A 130 -4.48 -15.07 16.79
C GLY A 130 -3.99 -14.75 15.39
N THR A 131 -4.50 -15.46 14.37
CA THR A 131 -4.16 -15.24 12.96
C THR A 131 -5.36 -14.72 12.16
N ILE A 132 -5.16 -14.50 10.84
CA ILE A 132 -6.21 -14.13 9.87
C ILE A 132 -7.47 -15.00 10.01
N LEU A 133 -7.32 -16.30 10.36
CA LEU A 133 -8.44 -17.21 10.56
C LEU A 133 -9.28 -16.82 11.79
N THR A 134 -8.64 -16.40 12.87
CA THR A 134 -9.32 -15.89 14.07
C THR A 134 -10.10 -14.61 13.73
N VAL A 135 -9.48 -13.69 13.00
CA VAL A 135 -10.13 -12.44 12.56
C VAL A 135 -11.34 -12.74 11.66
N LEU A 136 -11.20 -13.67 10.71
CA LEU A 136 -12.32 -14.11 9.88
C LEU A 136 -13.47 -14.69 10.70
N ARG A 137 -13.17 -15.59 11.64
CA ARG A 137 -14.19 -16.24 12.49
C ARG A 137 -14.95 -15.21 13.33
N ASP A 138 -14.23 -14.31 13.99
CA ASP A 138 -14.82 -13.30 14.86
C ASP A 138 -15.65 -12.29 14.05
N THR A 139 -15.20 -11.94 12.85
CA THR A 139 -15.95 -11.12 11.89
C THR A 139 -17.23 -11.83 11.43
N ALA A 140 -17.15 -13.13 11.14
CA ALA A 140 -18.30 -13.93 10.75
C ALA A 140 -19.32 -14.09 11.90
N GLU A 141 -18.87 -14.11 13.15
CA GLU A 141 -19.78 -14.11 14.32
C GLU A 141 -20.59 -12.81 14.37
N ALA A 142 -19.95 -11.66 14.11
CA ALA A 142 -20.64 -10.37 14.02
C ALA A 142 -21.56 -10.27 12.80
N ALA A 143 -21.26 -11.01 11.74
CA ALA A 143 -22.08 -11.13 10.52
C ALA A 143 -23.28 -12.07 10.70
N ARG A 144 -23.48 -12.74 11.83
CA ARG A 144 -24.68 -13.56 12.05
C ARG A 144 -25.95 -12.71 12.11
N PRO A 145 -26.94 -12.97 11.24
CA PRO A 145 -28.15 -12.16 11.21
C PRO A 145 -28.89 -12.20 12.55
N ALA A 146 -29.20 -11.02 13.09
CA ALA A 146 -30.03 -10.93 14.27
C ALA A 146 -31.47 -11.33 13.96
N LYS A 147 -32.08 -12.21 14.79
CA LYS A 147 -33.46 -12.67 14.62
C LYS A 147 -34.50 -11.58 14.89
N LYS A 148 -34.14 -10.55 15.69
CA LYS A 148 -35.02 -9.41 16.06
C LYS A 148 -34.19 -8.12 15.98
N ASN A 149 -34.88 -7.00 15.68
CA ASN A 149 -34.28 -5.67 15.59
C ASN A 149 -33.08 -5.63 14.63
N ARG A 150 -33.34 -6.02 13.38
CA ARG A 150 -32.30 -5.97 12.33
C ARG A 150 -31.86 -4.52 12.11
N PRO A 151 -30.54 -4.24 12.10
CA PRO A 151 -30.01 -2.95 11.74
C PRO A 151 -30.27 -2.61 10.27
N SER A 152 -29.99 -1.39 9.86
CA SER A 152 -29.87 -1.06 8.44
C SER A 152 -28.69 -1.86 7.82
N LEU A 153 -28.70 -2.02 6.50
CA LEU A 153 -27.59 -2.73 5.82
C LEU A 153 -26.25 -2.00 6.04
N GLU A 154 -26.24 -0.68 6.02
CA GLU A 154 -25.05 0.13 6.28
C GLU A 154 -24.51 -0.07 7.71
N GLU A 155 -25.39 0.00 8.71
CA GLU A 155 -25.04 -0.24 10.11
C GLU A 155 -24.53 -1.68 10.32
N TYR A 156 -25.15 -2.63 9.65
CA TYR A 156 -24.73 -4.03 9.71
C TYR A 156 -23.32 -4.22 9.12
N LEU A 157 -23.05 -3.66 7.94
CA LEU A 157 -21.73 -3.69 7.31
C LEU A 157 -20.68 -3.01 8.17
N GLN A 158 -21.03 -1.86 8.78
CA GLN A 158 -20.13 -1.15 9.68
C GLN A 158 -19.80 -1.97 10.94
N ASN A 159 -20.77 -2.70 11.49
CA ASN A 159 -20.54 -3.58 12.66
C ASN A 159 -19.58 -4.73 12.31
N ILE A 160 -19.66 -5.26 11.09
CA ILE A 160 -18.72 -6.28 10.59
C ILE A 160 -17.29 -5.73 10.56
N VAL A 161 -17.10 -4.52 10.02
CA VAL A 161 -15.79 -3.85 9.98
C VAL A 161 -15.22 -3.61 11.38
N ASN A 162 -16.05 -3.08 12.29
CA ASN A 162 -15.66 -2.84 13.67
C ASN A 162 -15.22 -4.12 14.38
N ALA A 163 -15.93 -5.25 14.12
CA ALA A 163 -15.58 -6.55 14.68
C ALA A 163 -14.24 -7.07 14.13
N ALA A 164 -13.96 -6.85 12.83
CA ALA A 164 -12.69 -7.23 12.22
C ALA A 164 -11.52 -6.52 12.92
N TYR A 165 -11.59 -5.21 13.07
CA TYR A 165 -10.53 -4.45 13.76
C TYR A 165 -10.42 -4.80 15.26
N ALA A 166 -11.54 -4.98 15.95
CA ALA A 166 -11.53 -5.42 17.34
C ALA A 166 -10.87 -6.80 17.51
N SER A 167 -11.04 -7.70 16.55
CA SER A 167 -10.36 -9.00 16.55
C SER A 167 -8.87 -8.86 16.25
N VAL A 168 -8.47 -8.02 15.30
CA VAL A 168 -7.05 -7.71 15.02
C VAL A 168 -6.34 -7.24 16.29
N GLN A 169 -6.92 -6.33 17.05
CA GLN A 169 -6.35 -5.83 18.30
C GLN A 169 -6.07 -6.92 19.34
N ARG A 170 -6.85 -7.99 19.33
CA ARG A 170 -6.72 -9.09 20.29
C ARG A 170 -5.75 -10.17 19.85
N THR A 171 -5.28 -10.13 18.59
CA THR A 171 -4.34 -11.15 18.06
C THR A 171 -3.08 -11.31 18.92
N PRO A 172 -2.45 -10.26 19.48
CA PRO A 172 -1.29 -10.41 20.36
C PRO A 172 -1.58 -11.12 21.70
N ASP A 173 -2.84 -11.08 22.16
CA ASP A 173 -3.22 -11.79 23.37
C ASP A 173 -3.45 -13.29 23.14
N LEU A 174 -3.62 -13.70 21.87
CA LEU A 174 -3.88 -15.07 21.46
C LEU A 174 -2.63 -15.78 20.95
N LEU A 175 -1.71 -15.04 20.34
CA LEU A 175 -0.48 -15.57 19.74
C LEU A 175 0.75 -14.87 20.32
N PRO A 176 1.51 -15.55 21.22
CA PRO A 176 2.58 -14.94 21.99
C PRO A 176 3.65 -14.22 21.16
N VAL A 177 4.05 -14.79 20.01
CA VAL A 177 5.06 -14.19 19.13
C VAL A 177 4.66 -12.78 18.66
N LEU A 178 3.37 -12.50 18.46
CA LEU A 178 2.89 -11.16 18.11
C LEU A 178 3.09 -10.19 19.28
N LYS A 179 2.76 -10.64 20.50
CA LYS A 179 2.92 -9.82 21.70
C LYS A 179 4.37 -9.48 22.00
N GLU A 180 5.25 -10.42 21.82
CA GLU A 180 6.70 -10.29 22.07
C GLU A 180 7.34 -9.32 21.08
N ASN A 181 6.87 -9.32 19.83
CA ASN A 181 7.31 -8.39 18.80
C ASN A 181 6.52 -7.08 18.81
N GLY A 182 5.49 -6.93 19.67
CA GLY A 182 4.69 -5.70 19.78
C GLY A 182 3.84 -5.40 18.53
N VAL A 183 3.45 -6.44 17.79
CA VAL A 183 2.69 -6.31 16.53
C VAL A 183 1.35 -7.05 16.61
N VAL A 184 0.45 -6.73 15.68
CA VAL A 184 -0.78 -7.51 15.44
C VAL A 184 -0.55 -8.48 14.27
N ASP A 185 -1.48 -9.42 14.06
CA ASP A 185 -1.38 -10.35 12.93
C ASP A 185 -1.49 -9.60 11.59
N ALA A 186 -0.47 -9.74 10.77
CA ALA A 186 -0.38 -9.06 9.48
C ALA A 186 -1.51 -9.46 8.51
N GLY A 187 -1.82 -10.75 8.43
CA GLY A 187 -2.89 -11.28 7.58
C GLY A 187 -4.27 -10.82 8.03
N GLY A 188 -4.53 -10.85 9.34
CA GLY A 188 -5.77 -10.35 9.92
C GLY A 188 -5.95 -8.86 9.72
N TYR A 189 -4.87 -8.09 9.86
CA TYR A 189 -4.91 -6.65 9.57
C TYR A 189 -5.20 -6.36 8.10
N GLY A 190 -4.54 -7.06 7.18
CA GLY A 190 -4.85 -6.96 5.74
C GLY A 190 -6.31 -7.32 5.41
N LEU A 191 -6.86 -8.35 6.08
CA LEU A 191 -8.28 -8.72 5.92
C LEU A 191 -9.23 -7.63 6.43
N ALA A 192 -8.92 -7.00 7.56
CA ALA A 192 -9.71 -5.88 8.09
C ALA A 192 -9.67 -4.66 7.16
N ILE A 193 -8.51 -4.31 6.61
CA ILE A 193 -8.37 -3.26 5.58
C ILE A 193 -9.23 -3.58 4.35
N PHE A 194 -9.21 -4.83 3.88
CA PHE A 194 -10.02 -5.26 2.74
C PHE A 194 -11.51 -5.06 3.02
N PHE A 195 -12.04 -5.52 4.15
CA PHE A 195 -13.45 -5.35 4.50
C PHE A 195 -13.84 -3.88 4.69
N ASP A 196 -13.00 -3.08 5.35
CA ASP A 196 -13.25 -1.67 5.57
C ASP A 196 -13.33 -0.89 4.26
N SER A 197 -12.36 -1.07 3.39
CA SER A 197 -12.31 -0.40 2.08
C SER A 197 -13.44 -0.86 1.15
N PHE A 198 -13.80 -2.14 1.22
CA PHE A 198 -14.94 -2.70 0.50
C PHE A 198 -16.26 -2.05 0.95
N VAL A 199 -16.49 -1.96 2.26
CA VAL A 199 -17.69 -1.35 2.83
C VAL A 199 -17.71 0.16 2.57
N ALA A 200 -16.58 0.85 2.70
CA ALA A 200 -16.47 2.26 2.38
C ALA A 200 -16.86 2.56 0.92
N ALA A 201 -16.37 1.76 -0.02
CA ALA A 201 -16.71 1.90 -1.43
C ALA A 201 -18.19 1.62 -1.73
N LEU A 202 -18.79 0.61 -1.07
CA LEU A 202 -20.22 0.30 -1.23
C LEU A 202 -21.12 1.40 -0.67
N THR A 203 -20.79 1.94 0.50
CA THR A 203 -21.62 2.91 1.22
C THR A 203 -21.36 4.35 0.82
N GLY A 204 -20.34 4.60 -0.02
CA GLY A 204 -19.91 5.96 -0.42
C GLY A 204 -19.23 6.73 0.72
N ARG A 205 -18.73 6.06 1.75
CA ARG A 205 -17.94 6.66 2.83
C ARG A 205 -16.59 7.11 2.29
N THR A 206 -16.19 8.35 2.58
CA THR A 206 -14.95 8.95 2.05
C THR A 206 -13.71 8.58 2.85
N GLU A 207 -13.87 8.19 4.11
CA GLU A 207 -12.78 7.83 5.02
C GLU A 207 -12.92 6.38 5.47
N ALA A 208 -11.84 5.62 5.39
CA ALA A 208 -11.77 4.28 5.94
C ALA A 208 -11.44 4.38 7.44
N LEU A 209 -12.01 3.49 8.29
CA LEU A 209 -11.74 3.48 9.73
C LEU A 209 -10.27 3.21 10.07
N VAL A 210 -9.55 2.58 9.17
CA VAL A 210 -8.12 2.31 9.32
C VAL A 210 -7.29 3.57 9.55
N ASP A 211 -7.75 4.71 9.03
CA ASP A 211 -7.07 6.00 9.19
C ASP A 211 -7.20 6.55 10.61
N GLU A 212 -8.24 6.15 11.34
CA GLU A 212 -8.46 6.49 12.75
C GLU A 212 -7.77 5.51 13.72
N MET A 213 -7.41 4.31 13.23
CA MET A 213 -6.85 3.25 14.04
C MET A 213 -5.32 3.21 13.94
N ALA A 214 -4.64 3.81 14.92
CA ALA A 214 -3.18 3.98 14.98
C ALA A 214 -2.37 2.69 15.27
N PHE A 215 -2.87 1.48 14.94
CA PHE A 215 -2.22 0.22 15.32
C PHE A 215 -0.83 0.00 14.77
N ALA A 216 -0.62 0.40 13.53
CA ALA A 216 0.61 0.13 12.81
C ALA A 216 1.65 1.23 12.97
N ARG A 217 1.26 2.38 13.53
CA ARG A 217 2.15 3.55 13.62
C ARG A 217 3.12 3.51 14.81
N THR A 218 2.83 2.70 15.83
CA THR A 218 3.63 2.64 17.07
C THR A 218 4.55 1.42 17.18
N ALA A 219 4.38 0.42 16.35
CA ALA A 219 5.17 -0.79 16.37
C ALA A 219 6.21 -0.79 15.24
N ALA A 220 7.39 -0.22 15.49
CA ALA A 220 8.57 -0.67 14.78
C ALA A 220 8.89 -2.08 15.31
N PRO A 221 8.82 -3.16 14.48
CA PRO A 221 9.25 -4.47 14.95
C PRO A 221 10.69 -4.36 15.46
N LYS A 222 11.00 -5.04 16.58
CA LYS A 222 12.38 -5.12 17.06
C LYS A 222 13.26 -5.67 15.93
N ALA A 223 14.47 -5.12 15.75
CA ALA A 223 15.41 -5.58 14.71
C ALA A 223 15.79 -7.07 14.88
N GLU A 224 15.85 -7.55 16.10
CA GLU A 224 15.91 -8.98 16.41
C GLU A 224 14.48 -9.48 16.62
N ILE A 225 13.98 -10.22 15.64
CA ILE A 225 12.81 -11.07 15.83
C ILE A 225 13.30 -12.17 16.75
N GLU A 226 12.97 -12.06 18.04
CA GLU A 226 13.32 -13.11 19.03
C GLU A 226 12.63 -14.41 18.57
N GLN A 227 13.42 -15.32 18.01
CA GLN A 227 12.98 -16.70 17.80
C GLN A 227 12.98 -17.37 19.16
N ILE A 228 11.81 -17.50 19.76
CA ILE A 228 11.68 -18.26 21.00
C ILE A 228 11.82 -19.74 20.67
N ASN A 229 12.77 -20.37 21.36
CA ASN A 229 13.17 -21.77 21.14
C ASN A 229 12.05 -22.83 21.31
N ASP A 230 10.88 -22.45 21.80
CA ASP A 230 9.73 -23.35 22.01
C ASP A 230 8.59 -23.13 21.00
N TRP A 231 8.80 -22.24 20.01
CA TRP A 231 7.78 -21.97 19.01
C TRP A 231 8.05 -22.77 17.73
N GLU A 232 7.02 -23.52 17.26
CA GLU A 232 7.04 -24.30 16.02
C GLU A 232 6.95 -23.38 14.77
N GLY A 233 7.92 -22.48 14.58
CA GLY A 233 8.16 -21.87 13.29
C GLY A 233 8.56 -22.95 12.28
N SER A 234 8.39 -22.68 11.00
CA SER A 234 8.82 -23.65 10.01
C SER A 234 10.31 -23.92 10.10
N ASN A 235 10.68 -25.17 10.41
CA ASN A 235 12.06 -25.65 10.43
C ASN A 235 12.60 -25.93 9.00
N TYR A 236 11.78 -25.68 7.99
CA TYR A 236 12.09 -25.96 6.59
C TYR A 236 12.68 -24.73 5.90
N THR A 237 13.48 -25.00 4.88
CA THR A 237 14.25 -23.95 4.20
C THR A 237 13.53 -23.37 3.00
N TYR A 238 12.71 -24.18 2.32
CA TYR A 238 12.10 -23.79 1.06
C TYR A 238 10.57 -23.73 1.15
N CYS A 239 10.00 -22.60 0.76
CA CYS A 239 8.59 -22.48 0.41
C CYS A 239 8.44 -22.98 -1.04
N ASN A 240 7.52 -23.90 -1.26
CA ASN A 240 7.21 -24.48 -2.55
C ASN A 240 5.77 -24.17 -2.90
N GLU A 241 5.56 -23.54 -4.06
CA GLU A 241 4.25 -23.20 -4.59
C GLU A 241 4.15 -23.52 -6.05
N PHE A 242 3.04 -24.11 -6.48
CA PHE A 242 2.78 -24.40 -7.87
C PHE A 242 1.32 -24.74 -8.12
N LEU A 243 0.92 -24.74 -9.39
CA LEU A 243 -0.37 -25.23 -9.85
C LEU A 243 -0.23 -26.64 -10.41
N VAL A 244 -1.20 -27.49 -10.11
CA VAL A 244 -1.33 -28.83 -10.67
C VAL A 244 -2.57 -28.89 -11.54
N HIS A 245 -2.39 -29.26 -12.80
CA HIS A 245 -3.48 -29.42 -13.77
C HIS A 245 -3.81 -30.91 -13.93
N THR A 246 -4.94 -31.31 -13.38
CA THR A 246 -5.41 -32.71 -13.44
C THR A 246 -6.92 -32.75 -13.15
N ASP A 247 -7.60 -33.73 -13.75
CA ASP A 247 -9.04 -33.94 -13.53
C ASP A 247 -9.31 -34.87 -12.32
N ASP A 248 -8.30 -35.55 -11.81
CA ASP A 248 -8.43 -36.57 -10.78
C ASP A 248 -7.29 -36.50 -9.74
N LEU A 249 -7.36 -35.51 -8.85
CA LEU A 249 -6.47 -35.40 -7.71
C LEU A 249 -7.22 -35.75 -6.41
N ASP A 250 -6.74 -36.80 -5.74
CA ASP A 250 -7.13 -37.06 -4.36
C ASP A 250 -6.42 -36.03 -3.44
N GLN A 251 -7.18 -35.00 -3.03
CA GLN A 251 -6.64 -33.91 -2.20
C GLN A 251 -6.25 -34.38 -0.80
N ASP A 252 -6.97 -35.34 -0.21
CA ASP A 252 -6.64 -35.88 1.10
C ASP A 252 -5.33 -36.65 1.06
N ALA A 253 -5.16 -37.51 0.05
CA ALA A 253 -3.90 -38.25 -0.16
C ALA A 253 -2.73 -37.28 -0.48
N ALA A 254 -2.98 -36.21 -1.22
CA ALA A 254 -1.97 -35.18 -1.50
C ALA A 254 -1.55 -34.43 -0.22
N LEU A 255 -2.52 -34.03 0.62
CA LEU A 255 -2.25 -33.39 1.91
C LEU A 255 -1.50 -34.32 2.87
N ASP A 256 -1.87 -35.61 2.93
CA ASP A 256 -1.17 -36.61 3.73
C ASP A 256 0.29 -36.80 3.28
N PHE A 257 0.53 -36.81 1.98
CA PHE A 257 1.89 -36.81 1.44
C PHE A 257 2.66 -35.54 1.83
N LEU A 258 2.08 -34.34 1.60
CA LEU A 258 2.72 -33.08 1.91
C LEU A 258 3.10 -32.97 3.38
N GLN A 259 2.26 -33.49 4.31
CA GLN A 259 2.56 -33.54 5.73
C GLN A 259 3.82 -34.36 6.06
N THR A 260 4.13 -35.38 5.24
CA THR A 260 5.39 -36.14 5.40
C THR A 260 6.61 -35.41 4.85
N MET A 261 6.39 -34.40 3.99
CA MET A 261 7.46 -33.63 3.34
C MET A 261 7.81 -32.35 4.08
N GLY A 262 6.88 -31.81 4.88
CA GLY A 262 7.08 -30.51 5.52
C GLY A 262 5.96 -30.05 6.42
N ASP A 263 5.83 -28.73 6.52
CA ASP A 263 4.75 -28.05 7.25
C ASP A 263 4.07 -27.00 6.38
N CYS A 264 3.04 -26.32 6.92
CA CYS A 264 2.25 -25.31 6.21
C CYS A 264 1.63 -25.86 4.91
N GLU A 265 1.32 -27.15 4.89
CA GLU A 265 0.79 -27.84 3.74
C GLU A 265 -0.62 -27.34 3.36
N LEU A 266 -0.78 -26.96 2.11
CA LEU A 266 -2.05 -26.57 1.49
C LEU A 266 -2.17 -27.23 0.11
N CYS A 267 -3.34 -27.81 -0.15
CA CYS A 267 -3.72 -28.28 -1.48
C CYS A 267 -5.18 -27.87 -1.71
N VAL A 268 -5.39 -26.80 -2.47
CA VAL A 268 -6.70 -26.17 -2.62
C VAL A 268 -7.07 -26.00 -4.09
N GLY A 269 -8.36 -25.96 -4.39
CA GLY A 269 -8.86 -25.85 -5.75
C GLY A 269 -9.82 -26.99 -6.08
N ASN A 270 -10.20 -27.10 -7.34
CA ASN A 270 -11.02 -28.16 -7.89
C ASN A 270 -10.52 -28.50 -9.29
N ALA A 271 -10.84 -29.70 -9.77
CA ALA A 271 -10.58 -30.06 -11.15
C ALA A 271 -11.03 -28.96 -12.13
N PRO A 272 -10.23 -28.64 -13.11
CA PRO A 272 -8.94 -29.28 -13.47
C PRO A 272 -7.69 -28.62 -12.85
N VAL A 273 -7.80 -27.66 -11.90
CA VAL A 273 -6.65 -26.90 -11.37
C VAL A 273 -6.64 -26.89 -9.86
N TYR A 274 -5.49 -27.26 -9.29
CA TYR A 274 -5.23 -27.22 -7.85
C TYR A 274 -4.00 -26.37 -7.56
N LYS A 275 -4.03 -25.58 -6.49
CA LYS A 275 -2.88 -24.85 -5.96
C LYS A 275 -2.28 -25.64 -4.81
N VAL A 276 -0.97 -25.85 -4.87
CA VAL A 276 -0.20 -26.52 -3.81
C VAL A 276 0.74 -25.51 -3.17
N HIS A 277 0.84 -25.56 -1.85
CA HIS A 277 1.82 -24.84 -1.05
C HIS A 277 2.33 -25.75 0.06
N VAL A 278 3.65 -25.76 0.30
CA VAL A 278 4.29 -26.48 1.42
C VAL A 278 5.69 -25.94 1.69
N HIS A 279 6.06 -25.86 2.97
CA HIS A 279 7.43 -25.63 3.38
C HIS A 279 8.17 -26.97 3.51
N SER A 280 9.26 -27.15 2.78
CA SER A 280 9.98 -28.43 2.72
C SER A 280 11.47 -28.24 2.49
N ASN A 281 12.28 -29.20 2.96
CA ASN A 281 13.71 -29.27 2.62
C ASN A 281 14.01 -30.12 1.37
N THR A 282 12.97 -30.72 0.76
CA THR A 282 13.10 -31.61 -0.39
C THR A 282 12.12 -31.22 -1.52
N PRO A 283 12.29 -30.01 -2.13
CA PRO A 283 11.38 -29.53 -3.20
C PRO A 283 11.26 -30.50 -4.37
N ASN A 284 12.35 -31.20 -4.72
CA ASN A 284 12.38 -32.18 -5.78
C ASN A 284 11.39 -33.34 -5.55
N LYS A 285 11.27 -33.84 -4.32
CA LYS A 285 10.31 -34.91 -3.99
C LYS A 285 8.87 -34.44 -4.00
N VAL A 286 8.66 -33.20 -3.58
CA VAL A 286 7.34 -32.59 -3.64
C VAL A 286 6.89 -32.47 -5.10
N LEU A 287 7.73 -31.90 -5.96
CA LEU A 287 7.42 -31.79 -7.39
C LEU A 287 7.25 -33.14 -8.08
N GLU A 288 8.10 -34.13 -7.81
CA GLU A 288 8.03 -35.48 -8.37
C GLU A 288 6.66 -36.11 -8.10
N TYR A 289 6.15 -36.02 -6.88
CA TYR A 289 4.83 -36.56 -6.50
C TYR A 289 3.68 -35.97 -7.35
N PHE A 290 3.71 -34.69 -7.60
CA PHE A 290 2.64 -34.02 -8.37
C PHE A 290 2.82 -34.15 -9.88
N LEU A 291 4.06 -34.19 -10.37
CA LEU A 291 4.36 -34.46 -11.78
C LEU A 291 3.87 -35.85 -12.24
N ASP A 292 3.86 -36.83 -11.34
CA ASP A 292 3.29 -38.15 -11.61
C ASP A 292 1.75 -38.16 -11.71
N ARG A 293 1.09 -37.04 -11.26
CA ARG A 293 -0.39 -36.94 -11.15
C ARG A 293 -1.01 -35.91 -12.08
N GLY A 294 -0.22 -35.03 -12.65
CA GLY A 294 -0.71 -33.99 -13.55
C GLY A 294 0.40 -33.09 -14.10
N ALA A 295 0.01 -32.18 -14.97
CA ALA A 295 0.92 -31.16 -15.44
C ALA A 295 1.10 -30.08 -14.35
N VAL A 296 2.35 -29.66 -14.12
CA VAL A 296 2.69 -28.64 -13.13
C VAL A 296 3.07 -27.35 -13.84
N SER A 297 2.56 -26.22 -13.32
CA SER A 297 2.87 -24.87 -13.81
C SER A 297 3.01 -23.88 -12.67
N GLU A 298 3.43 -22.64 -12.96
CA GLU A 298 3.59 -21.56 -12.00
C GLU A 298 4.41 -21.98 -10.77
N VAL A 299 5.58 -22.62 -11.04
CA VAL A 299 6.44 -23.16 -9.99
C VAL A 299 7.28 -22.04 -9.39
N HIS A 300 7.09 -21.81 -8.10
CA HIS A 300 7.88 -20.88 -7.30
C HIS A 300 8.49 -21.64 -6.12
N ILE A 301 9.82 -21.58 -6.00
CA ILE A 301 10.56 -22.16 -4.89
C ILE A 301 11.43 -21.06 -4.30
N HIS A 302 11.13 -20.66 -3.08
CA HIS A 302 11.82 -19.59 -2.37
C HIS A 302 12.63 -20.16 -1.19
N ASN A 303 13.83 -19.64 -0.96
CA ASN A 303 14.59 -19.93 0.25
C ASN A 303 14.20 -18.93 1.34
N MET A 304 13.35 -19.35 2.26
CA MET A 304 12.81 -18.51 3.34
C MET A 304 13.90 -18.00 4.30
N LYS A 305 14.97 -18.78 4.51
CA LYS A 305 16.09 -18.34 5.36
C LYS A 305 16.84 -17.17 4.75
N LEU A 306 17.04 -17.18 3.42
CA LEU A 306 17.65 -16.05 2.72
C LEU A 306 16.75 -14.82 2.71
N GLN A 307 15.44 -15.01 2.55
CA GLN A 307 14.46 -13.92 2.61
C GLN A 307 14.43 -13.28 4.02
N SER A 308 14.34 -14.10 5.06
CA SER A 308 14.38 -13.62 6.46
C SER A 308 15.69 -12.91 6.81
N ALA A 309 16.83 -13.45 6.35
CA ALA A 309 18.13 -12.82 6.57
C ALA A 309 18.26 -11.48 5.83
N ALA A 310 17.78 -11.39 4.59
CA ALA A 310 17.75 -10.16 3.82
C ALA A 310 16.86 -9.09 4.49
N ARG A 311 15.70 -9.52 5.03
CA ARG A 311 14.82 -8.64 5.78
C ARG A 311 15.45 -8.15 7.09
N SER A 312 16.07 -9.05 7.87
CA SER A 312 16.76 -8.66 9.10
C SER A 312 17.87 -7.65 8.82
N ALA A 313 18.66 -7.87 7.75
CA ALA A 313 19.68 -6.92 7.33
C ALA A 313 19.09 -5.56 6.92
N SER A 314 17.97 -5.55 6.20
CA SER A 314 17.27 -4.30 5.84
C SER A 314 16.71 -3.58 7.08
N LEU A 315 16.16 -4.31 8.04
CA LEU A 315 15.68 -3.72 9.30
C LEU A 315 16.83 -3.20 10.18
N GLU A 316 17.99 -3.90 10.16
CA GLU A 316 19.22 -3.44 10.83
C GLU A 316 19.79 -2.20 10.14
N GLU A 317 19.76 -2.12 8.81
CA GLU A 317 20.15 -0.93 8.05
C GLU A 317 19.20 0.25 8.34
N ASP A 318 17.88 0.02 8.41
CA ASP A 318 16.88 1.03 8.77
C ASP A 318 17.04 1.52 10.24
N GLN A 319 17.52 0.65 11.15
CA GLN A 319 17.77 1.00 12.56
C GLN A 319 19.18 1.52 12.80
N ALA A 320 20.17 1.11 11.99
CA ALA A 320 21.55 1.57 12.07
C ALA A 320 21.76 2.93 11.40
N GLN A 321 20.79 3.45 10.66
CA GLN A 321 20.78 4.86 10.31
C GLN A 321 20.65 5.65 11.61
N GLU A 322 21.77 6.21 12.09
CA GLU A 322 21.77 7.15 13.20
C GLU A 322 20.66 8.16 12.96
N ARG A 323 19.79 8.32 13.95
CA ARG A 323 18.70 9.28 13.88
C ARG A 323 19.31 10.65 13.64
N LYS A 324 19.03 11.25 12.49
CA LYS A 324 19.57 12.54 12.11
C LYS A 324 19.05 13.63 13.07
N PRO A 325 19.84 14.62 13.41
CA PRO A 325 19.32 15.78 14.14
C PRO A 325 18.21 16.47 13.37
N ILE A 326 18.39 16.68 12.07
CA ILE A 326 17.43 17.31 11.17
C ILE A 326 17.33 16.51 9.87
N GLY A 327 16.12 16.20 9.46
CA GLY A 327 15.83 15.57 8.19
C GLY A 327 15.05 16.50 7.25
N LEU A 328 14.99 16.13 5.98
CA LEU A 328 14.50 16.98 4.90
C LEU A 328 13.37 16.31 4.12
N VAL A 329 12.27 17.03 3.94
CA VAL A 329 11.14 16.65 3.07
C VAL A 329 11.02 17.69 1.97
N ALA A 330 10.95 17.27 0.72
CA ALA A 330 10.73 18.19 -0.40
C ALA A 330 9.54 17.73 -1.27
N VAL A 331 8.85 18.70 -1.88
CA VAL A 331 7.80 18.42 -2.85
C VAL A 331 8.31 18.70 -4.26
N CYS A 332 8.11 17.77 -5.18
CA CYS A 332 8.41 18.05 -6.60
C CYS A 332 7.58 17.17 -7.55
N ALA A 333 7.53 17.60 -8.81
CA ALA A 333 7.04 16.82 -9.92
C ALA A 333 8.21 16.27 -10.75
N GLY A 334 8.04 15.05 -11.25
CA GLY A 334 9.00 14.39 -12.13
C GLY A 334 10.11 13.63 -11.37
N SER A 335 10.45 12.46 -11.90
CA SER A 335 11.46 11.57 -11.30
C SER A 335 12.89 12.13 -11.37
N GLY A 336 13.19 12.98 -12.35
CA GLY A 336 14.49 13.64 -12.49
C GLY A 336 14.75 14.63 -11.35
N ASN A 337 13.76 15.49 -11.05
CA ASN A 337 13.86 16.44 -9.93
C ASN A 337 13.94 15.69 -8.58
N ALA A 338 13.15 14.63 -8.43
CA ALA A 338 13.20 13.79 -7.23
C ALA A 338 14.60 13.21 -7.01
N ALA A 339 15.20 12.61 -8.03
CA ALA A 339 16.54 12.04 -7.95
C ALA A 339 17.62 13.08 -7.60
N ILE A 340 17.49 14.31 -8.11
CA ILE A 340 18.43 15.40 -7.76
C ILE A 340 18.23 15.79 -6.29
N LEU A 341 17.00 16.00 -5.82
CA LEU A 341 16.72 16.36 -4.43
C LEU A 341 17.23 15.28 -3.46
N GLU A 342 17.00 14.01 -3.76
CA GLU A 342 17.53 12.88 -2.99
C GLU A 342 19.07 12.89 -2.97
N SER A 343 19.72 13.17 -4.10
CA SER A 343 21.18 13.28 -4.17
C SER A 343 21.76 14.46 -3.37
N LEU A 344 20.95 15.49 -3.12
CA LEU A 344 21.29 16.65 -2.28
C LEU A 344 20.95 16.43 -0.79
N GLY A 345 20.51 15.23 -0.42
CA GLY A 345 20.29 14.86 0.98
C GLY A 345 18.86 14.93 1.46
N VAL A 346 17.88 15.14 0.57
CA VAL A 346 16.46 15.06 0.93
C VAL A 346 16.09 13.61 1.26
N ASP A 347 15.52 13.38 2.45
CA ASP A 347 15.20 12.05 2.95
C ASP A 347 13.90 11.49 2.33
N VAL A 348 12.91 12.36 2.11
CA VAL A 348 11.63 11.97 1.52
C VAL A 348 11.16 13.00 0.51
N VAL A 349 10.91 12.55 -0.71
CA VAL A 349 10.31 13.39 -1.75
C VAL A 349 8.82 13.04 -1.88
N VAL A 350 7.97 14.06 -1.79
CA VAL A 350 6.52 13.95 -1.98
C VAL A 350 6.19 14.36 -3.41
N SER A 351 5.49 13.50 -4.14
CA SER A 351 5.06 13.84 -5.50
C SER A 351 3.99 14.92 -5.47
N GLY A 352 4.26 16.04 -6.12
CA GLY A 352 3.33 17.17 -6.21
C GLY A 352 3.85 18.24 -7.17
N GLY A 353 2.99 19.15 -7.60
CA GLY A 353 3.36 20.21 -8.53
C GLY A 353 2.19 21.14 -8.80
N GLN A 354 2.24 21.92 -9.90
CA GLN A 354 1.25 22.96 -10.18
C GLN A 354 -0.21 22.49 -10.27
N THR A 355 -0.46 21.23 -10.63
CA THR A 355 -1.79 20.65 -10.82
C THR A 355 -2.18 19.60 -9.78
N MET A 356 -1.23 19.12 -8.97
CA MET A 356 -1.45 18.13 -7.91
C MET A 356 -0.75 18.62 -6.63
N ASN A 357 -1.47 19.33 -5.77
CA ASN A 357 -0.94 19.76 -4.49
C ASN A 357 -1.11 18.63 -3.46
N PRO A 358 -0.05 18.19 -2.78
CA PRO A 358 -0.17 17.24 -1.68
C PRO A 358 -1.00 17.84 -0.55
N SER A 359 -1.80 16.99 0.08
CA SER A 359 -2.56 17.36 1.27
C SER A 359 -1.64 17.50 2.49
N THR A 360 -2.11 18.22 3.52
CA THR A 360 -1.44 18.28 4.84
C THR A 360 -1.16 16.88 5.38
N LYS A 361 -2.05 15.91 5.15
CA LYS A 361 -1.88 14.52 5.57
C LYS A 361 -0.69 13.85 4.85
N GLU A 362 -0.59 13.98 3.52
CA GLU A 362 0.52 13.38 2.76
C GLU A 362 1.87 13.97 3.18
N LEU A 363 1.91 15.28 3.48
CA LEU A 363 3.10 15.94 4.03
C LEU A 363 3.42 15.42 5.43
N LEU A 364 2.42 15.27 6.29
CA LEU A 364 2.60 14.73 7.64
C LEU A 364 3.09 13.28 7.62
N ASP A 365 2.55 12.47 6.72
CA ASP A 365 2.99 11.09 6.52
C ASP A 365 4.46 11.04 6.02
N ALA A 366 4.89 12.01 5.20
CA ALA A 366 6.28 12.16 4.78
C ALA A 366 7.18 12.55 5.96
N VAL A 367 6.80 13.56 6.74
CA VAL A 367 7.52 13.99 7.96
C VAL A 367 7.69 12.83 8.95
N ASN A 368 6.66 12.02 9.14
CA ASN A 368 6.69 10.88 10.05
C ASN A 368 7.64 9.76 9.57
N ARG A 369 7.82 9.58 8.26
CA ARG A 369 8.76 8.60 7.68
C ARG A 369 10.22 8.97 7.84
N VAL A 370 10.54 10.26 7.96
CA VAL A 370 11.93 10.71 8.13
C VAL A 370 12.46 10.29 9.50
N ASN A 371 13.59 9.58 9.54
CA ASN A 371 14.26 9.18 10.78
C ASN A 371 15.12 10.32 11.33
N ALA A 372 14.47 11.38 11.86
CA ALA A 372 15.14 12.55 12.41
C ALA A 372 14.42 13.07 13.65
N ASP A 373 15.16 13.87 14.46
CA ASP A 373 14.63 14.55 15.65
C ASP A 373 13.77 15.76 15.27
N ALA A 374 14.12 16.45 14.18
CA ALA A 374 13.41 17.56 13.61
C ALA A 374 13.33 17.41 12.08
N VAL A 375 12.41 18.10 11.42
CA VAL A 375 12.22 18.03 9.97
C VAL A 375 12.03 19.40 9.36
N ILE A 376 12.67 19.66 8.22
CA ILE A 376 12.44 20.84 7.38
C ILE A 376 11.66 20.40 6.13
N ILE A 377 10.61 21.16 5.79
CA ILE A 377 9.81 20.96 4.57
C ILE A 377 10.16 22.03 3.54
N LEU A 378 10.46 21.60 2.31
CA LEU A 378 10.67 22.43 1.12
C LEU A 378 9.47 22.24 0.17
N PRO A 379 8.48 23.17 0.17
CA PRO A 379 7.24 23.02 -0.60
C PRO A 379 7.44 23.13 -2.11
N ASN A 380 8.38 23.95 -2.56
CA ASN A 380 8.71 24.19 -3.96
C ASN A 380 7.54 24.67 -4.85
N ASN A 381 6.50 25.18 -4.21
CA ASN A 381 5.33 25.74 -4.87
C ASN A 381 4.55 26.63 -3.91
N LYS A 382 4.17 27.83 -4.38
CA LYS A 382 3.39 28.80 -3.59
C LYS A 382 2.08 28.24 -3.02
N ASN A 383 1.43 27.35 -3.76
CA ASN A 383 0.15 26.73 -3.36
C ASN A 383 0.30 25.70 -2.25
N ILE A 384 1.51 25.18 -2.02
CA ILE A 384 1.80 24.11 -1.05
C ILE A 384 2.29 24.67 0.28
N ILE A 385 2.77 25.92 0.31
CA ILE A 385 3.34 26.54 1.53
C ILE A 385 2.35 26.49 2.70
N MET A 386 1.09 26.85 2.48
CA MET A 386 0.06 26.84 3.55
C MET A 386 -0.21 25.43 4.08
N ALA A 387 -0.23 24.42 3.20
CA ALA A 387 -0.41 23.02 3.60
C ALA A 387 0.81 22.52 4.39
N SER A 388 2.04 22.94 4.01
CA SER A 388 3.27 22.62 4.71
C SER A 388 3.33 23.28 6.09
N GLN A 389 2.90 24.53 6.23
CA GLN A 389 2.81 25.21 7.52
C GLN A 389 1.77 24.54 8.43
N SER A 390 0.59 24.18 7.88
CA SER A 390 -0.40 23.41 8.62
C SER A 390 0.12 22.04 9.05
N CYS A 391 0.97 21.40 8.23
CA CYS A 391 1.64 20.16 8.58
C CYS A 391 2.63 20.38 9.74
N ALA A 392 3.44 21.43 9.70
CA ALA A 392 4.38 21.77 10.76
C ALA A 392 3.66 22.04 12.09
N ASP A 393 2.50 22.73 12.06
CA ASP A 393 1.70 23.04 13.24
C ASP A 393 1.11 21.81 13.94
N VAL A 394 0.80 20.75 13.20
CA VAL A 394 0.19 19.52 13.73
C VAL A 394 1.18 18.36 13.89
N SER A 395 2.43 18.53 13.48
CA SER A 395 3.47 17.52 13.59
C SER A 395 3.85 17.28 15.05
N GLU A 396 3.99 16.01 15.45
CA GLU A 396 4.54 15.64 16.76
C GLU A 396 6.05 15.86 16.87
N LYS A 397 6.76 15.86 15.72
CA LYS A 397 8.17 16.22 15.64
C LYS A 397 8.33 17.73 15.48
N PRO A 398 9.36 18.36 16.04
CA PRO A 398 9.76 19.70 15.64
C PRO A 398 9.84 19.77 14.12
N CYS A 399 9.04 20.62 13.52
CA CYS A 399 8.92 20.73 12.07
C CYS A 399 8.85 22.19 11.65
N ALA A 400 9.60 22.55 10.63
CA ALA A 400 9.64 23.91 10.11
C ALA A 400 9.56 23.90 8.57
N VAL A 401 9.23 25.04 7.99
CA VAL A 401 9.06 25.20 6.54
C VAL A 401 9.99 26.28 6.04
N VAL A 402 10.84 25.95 5.08
CA VAL A 402 11.55 26.92 4.24
C VAL A 402 10.66 27.21 3.04
N PRO A 403 10.12 28.43 2.88
CA PRO A 403 8.99 28.70 1.98
C PRO A 403 9.40 28.80 0.51
N THR A 404 10.12 27.77 0.01
CA THR A 404 10.52 27.67 -1.39
C THR A 404 9.31 27.63 -2.32
N THR A 405 9.40 28.35 -3.44
CA THR A 405 8.32 28.46 -4.43
C THR A 405 8.64 27.69 -5.72
N SER A 406 9.89 27.23 -5.86
CA SER A 406 10.39 26.49 -7.01
C SER A 406 11.45 25.46 -6.61
N VAL A 407 11.68 24.47 -7.47
CA VAL A 407 12.73 23.46 -7.25
C VAL A 407 14.13 24.06 -7.27
N PRO A 408 14.49 25.03 -8.14
CA PRO A 408 15.78 25.72 -8.07
C PRO A 408 16.04 26.43 -6.75
N GLU A 409 15.02 27.06 -6.13
CA GLU A 409 15.14 27.65 -4.80
C GLU A 409 15.50 26.58 -3.74
N ALA A 410 14.89 25.40 -3.82
CA ALA A 410 15.25 24.29 -2.93
C ALA A 410 16.67 23.81 -3.13
N PHE A 411 17.17 23.76 -4.36
CA PHE A 411 18.56 23.37 -4.61
C PHE A 411 19.53 24.35 -3.90
N SER A 412 19.29 25.65 -4.06
CA SER A 412 20.12 26.67 -3.40
C SER A 412 20.02 26.58 -1.88
N ALA A 413 18.82 26.41 -1.33
CA ALA A 413 18.63 26.23 0.11
C ALA A 413 19.36 24.99 0.64
N LEU A 414 19.37 23.89 -0.11
CA LEU A 414 20.03 22.64 0.30
C LEU A 414 21.58 22.74 0.33
N PHE A 415 22.17 23.65 -0.43
CA PHE A 415 23.64 23.85 -0.40
C PHE A 415 24.14 24.50 0.90
N VAL A 416 23.29 25.22 1.62
CA VAL A 416 23.64 25.86 2.89
C VAL A 416 23.18 25.09 4.11
N PHE A 417 22.44 23.97 3.91
CA PHE A 417 21.97 23.12 4.99
C PHE A 417 23.16 22.54 5.78
N ASP A 418 23.18 22.75 7.10
CA ASP A 418 24.15 22.15 8.03
C ASP A 418 23.44 21.27 9.05
N GLU A 419 23.69 19.95 8.98
CA GLU A 419 23.11 18.97 9.90
C GLU A 419 23.46 19.17 11.37
N ASN A 420 24.52 19.94 11.66
CA ASN A 420 25.01 20.25 13.00
C ASN A 420 24.47 21.58 13.56
N ALA A 421 23.81 22.40 12.73
CA ALA A 421 23.17 23.63 13.15
C ALA A 421 21.78 23.37 13.77
N THR A 422 21.22 24.36 14.45
CA THR A 422 19.86 24.25 14.98
C THR A 422 18.81 24.26 13.86
N LEU A 423 17.59 23.83 14.16
CA LEU A 423 16.47 23.89 13.20
C LEU A 423 16.22 25.35 12.78
N GLU A 424 16.23 26.27 13.73
CA GLU A 424 15.99 27.69 13.52
C GLU A 424 17.06 28.33 12.65
N ASP A 425 18.36 28.06 12.93
CA ASP A 425 19.47 28.61 12.15
C ASP A 425 19.41 28.10 10.69
N ASN A 426 19.14 26.81 10.47
CA ASN A 426 18.97 26.26 9.12
C ASN A 426 17.80 26.90 8.37
N VAL A 427 16.65 27.07 9.03
CA VAL A 427 15.48 27.69 8.39
C VAL A 427 15.75 29.14 8.01
N GLU A 428 16.45 29.89 8.85
CA GLU A 428 16.82 31.29 8.58
C GLU A 428 17.77 31.37 7.36
N GLU A 429 18.89 30.65 7.38
CA GLU A 429 19.88 30.66 6.32
C GLU A 429 19.36 30.12 4.99
N MET A 430 18.67 28.97 5.04
CA MET A 430 18.03 28.38 3.86
C MET A 430 16.97 29.29 3.23
N THR A 431 16.21 30.02 4.06
CA THR A 431 15.18 30.97 3.58
C THR A 431 15.83 32.18 2.93
N GLU A 432 16.90 32.72 3.51
CA GLU A 432 17.65 33.85 2.94
C GLU A 432 18.19 33.49 1.55
N VAL A 433 18.90 32.36 1.44
CA VAL A 433 19.51 31.92 0.18
C VAL A 433 18.43 31.55 -0.88
N ALA A 434 17.33 30.91 -0.47
CA ALA A 434 16.22 30.65 -1.38
C ALA A 434 15.61 31.94 -1.95
N GLY A 435 15.52 33.00 -1.12
CA GLY A 435 14.99 34.31 -1.52
C GLY A 435 15.89 35.10 -2.48
N GLU A 436 17.15 34.73 -2.61
CA GLU A 436 18.10 35.35 -3.58
C GLU A 436 17.99 34.72 -4.99
N VAL A 437 17.34 33.58 -5.11
CA VAL A 437 17.22 32.86 -6.38
C VAL A 437 16.15 33.50 -7.28
N LYS A 438 16.58 34.03 -8.41
CA LYS A 438 15.64 34.47 -9.47
C LYS A 438 15.14 33.25 -10.25
N THR A 439 13.83 33.13 -10.40
CA THR A 439 13.21 31.99 -11.09
C THR A 439 12.44 32.38 -12.32
N GLY A 440 12.56 31.59 -13.39
CA GLY A 440 11.84 31.77 -14.62
C GLY A 440 11.27 30.47 -15.16
N GLU A 441 10.09 30.51 -15.71
CA GLU A 441 9.43 29.38 -16.37
C GLU A 441 9.08 29.73 -17.81
N VAL A 442 9.26 28.77 -18.72
CA VAL A 442 8.75 28.85 -20.08
C VAL A 442 7.73 27.75 -20.29
N THR A 443 6.50 28.13 -20.64
CA THR A 443 5.37 27.22 -20.80
C THR A 443 4.42 27.70 -21.91
N CYS A 444 3.37 26.93 -22.21
CA CYS A 444 2.31 27.34 -23.10
C CYS A 444 1.10 27.90 -22.34
N ALA A 445 0.51 28.97 -22.81
CA ALA A 445 -0.71 29.53 -22.27
C ALA A 445 -1.88 28.54 -22.46
N ILE A 446 -2.55 28.17 -21.34
CA ILE A 446 -3.67 27.23 -21.33
C ILE A 446 -5.03 27.91 -21.54
N LYS A 447 -5.06 29.21 -21.59
CA LYS A 447 -6.24 30.06 -21.85
C LYS A 447 -5.83 31.46 -22.27
N ASP A 448 -6.76 32.18 -22.83
CA ASP A 448 -6.56 33.61 -23.10
C ASP A 448 -6.31 34.38 -21.81
N ALA A 449 -5.28 35.21 -21.79
CA ALA A 449 -4.86 36.00 -20.65
C ALA A 449 -4.33 37.38 -21.11
N LYS A 450 -3.75 38.14 -20.17
CA LYS A 450 -3.00 39.36 -20.45
C LYS A 450 -1.68 39.31 -19.69
N ASP A 451 -0.61 39.82 -20.35
CA ASP A 451 0.68 40.01 -19.71
C ASP A 451 0.66 41.17 -18.68
N ALA A 452 1.78 41.38 -18.00
CA ALA A 452 1.94 42.49 -17.05
C ALA A 452 1.75 43.88 -17.67
N HIS A 453 1.89 44.02 -19.00
CA HIS A 453 1.74 45.27 -19.76
C HIS A 453 0.38 45.45 -20.39
N GLY A 454 -0.53 44.44 -20.19
CA GLY A 454 -1.92 44.49 -20.71
C GLY A 454 -2.08 43.96 -22.14
N ASN A 455 -1.05 43.37 -22.76
CA ASN A 455 -1.12 42.75 -24.07
C ASN A 455 -1.90 41.42 -23.99
N LEU A 456 -2.64 41.09 -25.06
CA LEU A 456 -3.42 39.86 -25.14
C LEU A 456 -2.51 38.67 -25.44
N ILE A 457 -2.67 37.63 -24.59
CA ILE A 457 -2.08 36.31 -24.77
C ILE A 457 -3.19 35.37 -25.18
N LYS A 458 -2.95 34.56 -26.21
CA LYS A 458 -3.90 33.54 -26.66
C LYS A 458 -3.55 32.17 -26.12
N GLU A 459 -4.56 31.32 -26.01
CA GLU A 459 -4.36 29.90 -25.72
C GLU A 459 -3.40 29.28 -26.76
N GLY A 460 -2.35 28.62 -26.29
CA GLY A 460 -1.30 27.99 -27.11
C GLY A 460 -0.07 28.86 -27.35
N ASP A 461 -0.08 30.16 -27.02
CA ASP A 461 1.12 30.99 -27.09
C ASP A 461 2.20 30.51 -26.15
N THR A 462 3.46 30.55 -26.56
CA THR A 462 4.59 30.30 -25.66
C THR A 462 4.82 31.54 -24.80
N ILE A 463 4.79 31.34 -23.48
CA ILE A 463 4.95 32.40 -22.48
C ILE A 463 6.16 32.14 -21.60
N GLY A 464 6.84 33.22 -21.26
CA GLY A 464 7.89 33.24 -20.26
C GLY A 464 7.42 33.99 -19.01
N ILE A 465 7.56 33.35 -17.86
CA ILE A 465 7.14 33.86 -16.55
C ILE A 465 8.40 34.08 -15.71
N ALA A 466 8.61 35.29 -15.20
CA ALA A 466 9.65 35.59 -14.21
C ALA A 466 8.99 36.10 -12.94
N ASP A 467 9.40 35.59 -11.79
CA ASP A 467 8.90 35.94 -10.45
C ASP A 467 7.35 35.94 -10.35
N GLY A 468 6.71 35.06 -11.10
CA GLY A 468 5.27 34.86 -11.12
C GLY A 468 4.49 35.83 -12.05
N SER A 469 5.18 36.66 -12.84
CA SER A 469 4.60 37.56 -13.85
C SER A 469 4.93 37.09 -15.27
N ILE A 470 3.98 37.22 -16.20
CA ILE A 470 4.25 36.91 -17.61
C ILE A 470 4.98 38.11 -18.22
N GLU A 471 6.27 37.94 -18.49
CA GLU A 471 7.16 39.00 -19.01
C GLU A 471 7.39 38.85 -20.52
N VAL A 472 7.28 37.64 -21.07
CA VAL A 472 7.57 37.34 -22.45
C VAL A 472 6.45 36.53 -23.08
N VAL A 473 6.06 36.90 -24.32
CA VAL A 473 5.19 36.12 -25.18
C VAL A 473 5.92 35.94 -26.50
N SER A 474 6.03 34.72 -26.99
CA SER A 474 6.80 34.37 -28.18
C SER A 474 6.20 33.16 -28.90
N ASP A 475 6.51 33.04 -30.20
CA ASP A 475 6.16 31.88 -31.01
C ASP A 475 7.18 30.72 -30.85
N SER A 476 8.26 30.92 -30.07
CA SER A 476 9.38 30.01 -29.94
C SER A 476 9.79 29.86 -28.48
N VAL A 477 9.97 28.61 -28.05
CA VAL A 477 10.51 28.29 -26.70
C VAL A 477 11.91 28.91 -26.49
N VAL A 478 12.73 28.91 -27.56
CA VAL A 478 14.10 29.46 -27.48
C VAL A 478 14.05 30.98 -27.25
N ASP A 479 13.24 31.69 -28.01
CA ASP A 479 13.12 33.15 -27.87
C ASP A 479 12.48 33.53 -26.53
N ALA A 480 11.48 32.77 -26.09
CA ALA A 480 10.90 32.95 -24.76
C ALA A 480 11.94 32.73 -23.65
N THR A 481 12.78 31.69 -23.75
CA THR A 481 13.85 31.42 -22.82
C THR A 481 14.89 32.55 -22.76
N LEU A 482 15.34 33.01 -23.94
CA LEU A 482 16.29 34.14 -24.00
C LEU A 482 15.67 35.43 -23.45
N GLY A 483 14.40 35.68 -23.74
CA GLY A 483 13.67 36.82 -23.21
C GLY A 483 13.53 36.79 -21.70
N ILE A 484 13.26 35.64 -21.10
CA ILE A 484 13.19 35.47 -19.65
C ILE A 484 14.55 35.64 -18.99
N LEU A 485 15.62 35.06 -19.56
CA LEU A 485 16.98 35.26 -19.05
C LEU A 485 17.37 36.75 -19.03
N ALA A 486 16.98 37.49 -20.05
CA ALA A 486 17.20 38.95 -20.10
C ALA A 486 16.35 39.68 -19.05
N ALA A 487 15.05 39.29 -18.88
CA ALA A 487 14.18 39.91 -17.88
C ALA A 487 14.66 39.65 -16.43
N MET A 488 15.27 38.50 -16.19
CA MET A 488 15.86 38.12 -14.91
C MET A 488 17.24 38.73 -14.68
N GLU A 489 17.79 39.48 -15.64
CA GLU A 489 19.17 40.01 -15.57
C GLU A 489 20.19 38.88 -15.35
N ALA A 490 20.02 37.75 -16.05
CA ALA A 490 20.85 36.57 -15.86
C ALA A 490 22.33 36.76 -16.25
N GLU A 491 22.67 37.85 -16.94
CA GLU A 491 24.05 38.21 -17.25
C GLU A 491 24.89 38.53 -16.01
N ASP A 492 24.22 38.95 -14.92
CA ASP A 492 24.86 39.30 -13.65
C ASP A 492 24.87 38.14 -12.64
N ALA A 493 24.31 36.97 -13.02
CA ALA A 493 24.25 35.81 -12.14
C ALA A 493 25.52 34.96 -12.21
N ASP A 494 25.97 34.47 -11.05
CA ASP A 494 27.12 33.58 -10.94
C ASP A 494 26.84 32.17 -11.48
N THR A 495 25.59 31.74 -11.42
CA THR A 495 25.16 30.39 -11.81
C THR A 495 23.79 30.41 -12.48
N LEU A 496 23.64 29.61 -13.53
CA LEU A 496 22.35 29.35 -14.20
C LEU A 496 22.05 27.86 -14.17
N THR A 497 20.93 27.51 -13.56
CA THR A 497 20.40 26.14 -13.54
C THR A 497 19.18 26.05 -14.43
N THR A 498 19.17 25.10 -15.37
CA THR A 498 18.02 24.83 -16.25
C THR A 498 17.48 23.44 -16.01
N LEU A 499 16.14 23.33 -15.85
CA LEU A 499 15.41 22.09 -15.69
C LEU A 499 14.47 21.93 -16.90
N ALA A 500 14.42 20.73 -17.53
CA ALA A 500 13.60 20.44 -18.69
C ALA A 500 12.80 19.13 -18.52
#